data_3894a97318dc7265ae47b9f3b4048175
#
_entry.id   3894a97318dc7265ae47b9f3b4048175
#
_cell.length_a   1.000
_cell.length_b   1.000
_cell.length_c   1.000
_cell.angle_alpha   90.00
_cell.angle_beta   90.00
_cell.angle_gamma   90.00
#
_symmetry.space_group_name_H-M   'P 1'
#
loop_
_entity.id
_entity.type
_entity.pdbx_description
1 polymer ?
#
loop_
_entity_poly.entity_id
_entity_poly.type
_entity_poly.pdbx_seq_one_letter_code
_entity_poly.pdbx_strand_id
1 'polypeptide(L)' 'LVPVSDLFFTKEGDTLYSIAKKYGMSMEKIKKVNGMKNESISANQWIYIPEE' A
#
# COMPACT_ATOMS: atom_id res chain seq x y z
N LEU A 1 -3.22 -0.75 -17.45
CA LEU A 1 -2.19 -0.45 -16.46
C LEU A 1 -2.73 0.53 -15.42
N VAL A 2 -2.44 0.27 -14.16
CA VAL A 2 -2.85 1.15 -13.08
C VAL A 2 -1.73 2.14 -12.79
N PRO A 3 -2.01 3.45 -12.79
CA PRO A 3 -0.95 4.40 -12.50
C PRO A 3 -0.46 4.27 -11.05
N VAL A 4 0.85 4.31 -10.91
CA VAL A 4 1.50 4.20 -9.61
C VAL A 4 2.32 5.46 -9.39
N SER A 5 2.08 6.17 -8.29
CA SER A 5 2.80 7.40 -8.01
C SER A 5 4.05 7.18 -7.19
N ASP A 6 4.12 6.09 -6.45
CA ASP A 6 5.27 5.85 -5.57
C ASP A 6 5.36 4.38 -5.19
N LEU A 7 6.48 4.01 -4.61
CA LEU A 7 6.69 2.69 -4.03
C LEU A 7 7.06 2.85 -2.57
N PHE A 8 6.51 2.01 -1.73
CA PHE A 8 6.79 2.05 -0.31
C PHE A 8 7.39 0.71 0.12
N PHE A 9 8.56 0.76 0.73
CA PHE A 9 9.21 -0.45 1.22
C PHE A 9 8.83 -0.64 2.68
N THR A 10 8.15 -1.74 2.99
CA THR A 10 7.63 -1.97 4.34
C THR A 10 8.72 -2.43 5.28
N LYS A 11 8.51 -2.19 6.55
CA LYS A 11 9.38 -2.69 7.61
C LYS A 11 8.53 -3.30 8.71
N GLU A 12 9.16 -3.96 9.63
CA GLU A 12 8.49 -4.62 10.72
C GLU A 12 7.64 -3.60 11.50
N GLY A 13 6.40 -3.95 11.75
CA GLY A 13 5.47 -3.07 12.43
C GLY A 13 4.61 -2.20 11.52
N ASP A 14 4.92 -2.14 10.24
CA ASP A 14 4.11 -1.37 9.30
C ASP A 14 2.78 -2.06 9.04
N THR A 15 1.74 -1.25 8.88
CA THR A 15 0.41 -1.77 8.55
C THR A 15 -0.11 -1.04 7.33
N LEU A 16 -1.04 -1.66 6.64
CA LEU A 16 -1.65 -1.04 5.47
C LEU A 16 -2.40 0.24 5.86
N TYR A 17 -3.00 0.23 7.04
CA TYR A 17 -3.68 1.41 7.56
C TYR A 17 -2.71 2.59 7.70
N SER A 18 -1.55 2.37 8.28
CA SER A 18 -0.56 3.43 8.45
C SER A 18 -0.05 3.94 7.12
N ILE A 19 0.15 3.06 6.15
CA ILE A 19 0.60 3.45 4.82
C ILE A 19 -0.47 4.31 4.14
N ALA A 20 -1.71 3.88 4.21
CA ALA A 20 -2.81 4.62 3.61
C ALA A 20 -2.94 6.00 4.23
N LYS A 21 -2.79 6.08 5.53
CA LYS A 21 -2.88 7.34 6.24
C LYS A 21 -1.74 8.28 5.86
N LYS A 22 -0.54 7.74 5.70
CA LYS A 22 0.63 8.50 5.31
C LYS A 22 0.42 9.17 3.95
N TYR A 23 -0.21 8.47 3.02
CA TYR A 23 -0.43 8.97 1.67
C TYR A 23 -1.80 9.64 1.50
N GLY A 24 -2.62 9.64 2.54
CA GLY A 24 -3.93 10.30 2.51
C GLY A 24 -4.93 9.64 1.57
N MET A 25 -4.89 8.32 1.48
CA MET A 25 -5.80 7.59 0.58
C MET A 25 -6.41 6.38 1.31
N SER A 26 -7.38 5.74 0.69
CA SER A 26 -8.03 4.60 1.30
C SER A 26 -7.20 3.33 1.15
N MET A 27 -7.31 2.44 2.13
CA MET A 27 -6.65 1.14 2.07
C MET A 27 -7.14 0.33 0.89
N GLU A 28 -8.41 0.49 0.53
CA GLU A 28 -8.99 -0.25 -0.59
C GLU A 28 -8.28 0.04 -1.90
N LYS A 29 -7.93 1.28 -2.12
CA LYS A 29 -7.20 1.68 -3.31
C LYS A 29 -5.86 0.99 -3.39
N ILE A 30 -5.14 0.98 -2.28
CA ILE A 30 -3.81 0.36 -2.22
C ILE A 30 -3.94 -1.15 -2.41
N LYS A 31 -4.91 -1.77 -1.76
CA LYS A 31 -5.14 -3.21 -1.91
C LYS A 31 -5.41 -3.58 -3.36
N LYS A 32 -6.23 -2.78 -4.02
CA LYS A 32 -6.61 -3.05 -5.40
C LYS A 32 -5.41 -3.00 -6.34
N VAL A 33 -4.59 -1.99 -6.19
CA VAL A 33 -3.41 -1.82 -7.03
C VAL A 33 -2.41 -2.94 -6.83
N ASN A 34 -2.32 -3.46 -5.61
CA ASN A 34 -1.35 -4.51 -5.27
C ASN A 34 -1.92 -5.92 -5.39
N GLY A 35 -3.18 -6.04 -5.79
CA GLY A 35 -3.81 -7.35 -5.91
C GLY A 35 -3.97 -8.06 -4.58
N MET A 36 -4.12 -7.32 -3.50
CA MET A 36 -4.21 -7.89 -2.15
C MET A 36 -5.66 -8.22 -1.82
N LYS A 37 -5.85 -9.35 -1.17
CA LYS A 37 -7.19 -9.78 -0.75
C LYS A 37 -7.55 -9.29 0.64
N ASN A 38 -6.54 -8.96 1.43
CA ASN A 38 -6.76 -8.49 2.80
C ASN A 38 -5.71 -7.45 3.14
N GLU A 39 -5.72 -6.99 4.38
CA GLU A 39 -4.86 -5.90 4.83
C GLU A 39 -3.51 -6.37 5.35
N SER A 40 -3.25 -7.66 5.29
CA SER A 40 -1.99 -8.21 5.81
C SER A 40 -0.83 -7.86 4.90
N ILE A 41 0.21 -7.29 5.47
CA ILE A 41 1.43 -7.02 4.73
C ILE A 41 2.60 -7.59 5.53
N SER A 42 3.66 -7.95 4.81
CA SER A 42 4.88 -8.46 5.43
C SER A 42 5.92 -7.36 5.49
N ALA A 43 6.91 -7.55 6.34
CA ALA A 43 8.05 -6.64 6.35
C ALA A 43 8.89 -6.86 5.10
N ASN A 44 9.67 -5.88 4.73
CA ASN A 44 10.60 -5.95 3.59
C ASN A 44 9.88 -6.26 2.28
N GLN A 45 8.73 -5.64 2.10
CA GLN A 45 7.88 -5.83 0.94
C GLN A 45 7.66 -4.50 0.24
N TRP A 46 7.66 -4.50 -1.09
CA TRP A 46 7.34 -3.30 -1.85
C TRP A 46 5.83 -3.19 -2.05
N ILE A 47 5.29 -2.03 -1.74
CA ILE A 47 3.87 -1.75 -1.92
C ILE A 47 3.72 -0.65 -2.95
N TYR A 48 2.93 -0.88 -3.98
CA TYR A 48 2.64 0.13 -5.00
C TYR A 48 1.63 1.13 -4.44
N ILE A 49 1.96 2.41 -4.57
CA ILE A 49 1.07 3.48 -4.12
C ILE A 49 0.40 4.09 -5.35
N PRO A 50 -0.92 3.96 -5.49
CA PRO A 50 -1.60 4.46 -6.69
C PRO A 50 -1.68 5.98 -6.70
N GLU A 51 -1.86 6.53 -7.89
CA GLU A 51 -2.18 7.95 -8.01
C GLU A 51 -3.60 8.18 -7.54
N GLU A 52 -3.84 9.32 -6.96
CA GLU A 52 -5.18 9.70 -6.53
C GLU A 52 -6.08 10.11 -7.68
#